data_7399b382ccc9062622f5da0cdc6832a6
#
_entry.id   7399b382ccc9062622f5da0cdc6832a6
#
_cell.length_a   1.000
_cell.length_b   1.000
_cell.length_c   1.000
_cell.angle_alpha   90.00
_cell.angle_beta   90.00
_cell.angle_gamma   90.00
#
_symmetry.space_group_name_H-M   'P 1'
#
loop_
_entity.id
_entity.type
_entity.pdbx_description
1 polymer ?
#
loop_
_entity_poly.entity_id
_entity_poly.type
_entity_poly.pdbx_seq_one_letter_code
_entity_poly.pdbx_strand_id
1 'polypeptide(L)'
;PDILAVSWIPRVKEIELLGYEVAAFRDGVLDFEIKAFNEQGQIIKSETKQEYFPVYYIEPYKENKILLGLDMSSNPVRWQAMENAADSGLPAATAKINLARDSGSLQRGFGSRVFMPIYRKAVAISNQEERRNNLVGFVSLLFRASDTIDLRLKTLSAIGIDIYLFDKTSGLNSERIYFHPSRTRQENIRPLEEAELKDGRLSWVKDFDMAGRKWSIVCVPAPAFFSRYYKTWQPWIVLAAGLS
;
A
#
# COMPACT_ATOMS: atom_id res chain seq x y z
N PRO A 1 11.29 -6.74 -7.33
CA PRO A 1 9.87 -6.81 -7.72
C PRO A 1 9.07 -5.81 -6.90
N ASP A 2 8.09 -5.16 -7.53
CA ASP A 2 7.27 -4.11 -6.91
C ASP A 2 6.26 -4.70 -5.92
N ILE A 3 5.95 -5.98 -6.07
CA ILE A 3 5.04 -6.77 -5.23
C ILE A 3 5.88 -7.52 -4.21
N LEU A 4 5.59 -7.30 -2.93
CA LEU A 4 6.30 -7.92 -1.81
C LEU A 4 5.71 -9.28 -1.44
N ALA A 5 4.38 -9.42 -1.56
CA ALA A 5 3.69 -10.68 -1.33
C ALA A 5 2.33 -10.70 -2.02
N VAL A 6 1.95 -11.89 -2.50
CA VAL A 6 0.59 -12.24 -2.88
C VAL A 6 0.14 -13.36 -1.95
N SER A 7 -1.07 -13.30 -1.40
CA SER A 7 -1.54 -14.27 -0.42
C SER A 7 -2.99 -14.69 -0.69
N TRP A 8 -3.30 -15.95 -0.38
CA TRP A 8 -4.66 -16.44 -0.21
C TRP A 8 -5.01 -16.47 1.28
N ILE A 9 -6.14 -15.90 1.65
CA ILE A 9 -6.62 -15.71 3.02
C ILE A 9 -8.06 -16.22 3.09
N PRO A 10 -8.27 -17.51 3.39
CA PRO A 10 -9.62 -18.07 3.52
C PRO A 10 -10.36 -17.51 4.73
N ARG A 11 -11.67 -17.49 4.67
CA ARG A 11 -12.56 -17.33 5.82
C ARG A 11 -12.73 -18.69 6.48
N VAL A 12 -12.25 -18.85 7.70
CA VAL A 12 -12.24 -20.12 8.45
C VAL A 12 -13.08 -19.96 9.69
N LYS A 13 -14.12 -20.77 9.85
CA LYS A 13 -14.89 -20.82 11.09
C LYS A 13 -14.16 -21.68 12.12
N GLU A 14 -14.38 -21.42 13.41
CA GLU A 14 -13.77 -22.20 14.50
C GLU A 14 -13.92 -23.71 14.30
N ILE A 15 -15.12 -24.16 13.94
CA ILE A 15 -15.40 -25.59 13.72
C ILE A 15 -14.63 -26.20 12.55
N GLU A 16 -14.16 -25.39 11.60
CA GLU A 16 -13.41 -25.81 10.40
C GLU A 16 -11.89 -25.78 10.63
N LEU A 17 -11.43 -25.20 11.76
CA LEU A 17 -10.02 -24.91 12.02
C LEU A 17 -9.14 -26.15 11.92
N LEU A 18 -9.51 -27.25 12.61
CA LEU A 18 -8.76 -28.50 12.57
C LEU A 18 -8.61 -29.05 11.13
N GLY A 19 -9.66 -28.91 10.32
CA GLY A 19 -9.63 -29.30 8.91
C GLY A 19 -8.61 -28.52 8.10
N TYR A 20 -8.48 -27.21 8.36
CA TYR A 20 -7.49 -26.35 7.72
C TYR A 20 -6.06 -26.67 8.17
N GLU A 21 -5.83 -26.95 9.46
CA GLU A 21 -4.52 -27.36 9.98
C GLU A 21 -4.07 -28.69 9.37
N VAL A 22 -4.97 -29.68 9.29
CA VAL A 22 -4.70 -30.97 8.64
C VAL A 22 -4.42 -30.79 7.14
N ALA A 23 -5.16 -29.92 6.46
CA ALA A 23 -4.94 -29.64 5.04
C ALA A 23 -3.57 -28.95 4.83
N ALA A 24 -3.23 -27.96 5.65
CA ALA A 24 -1.93 -27.27 5.60
C ALA A 24 -0.75 -28.24 5.82
N PHE A 25 -0.90 -29.19 6.77
CA PHE A 25 0.10 -30.24 6.99
C PHE A 25 0.30 -31.12 5.72
N ARG A 26 -0.78 -31.51 5.06
CA ARG A 26 -0.73 -32.27 3.79
C ARG A 26 -0.09 -31.48 2.66
N ASP A 27 -0.29 -30.17 2.65
CA ASP A 27 0.32 -29.24 1.68
C ASP A 27 1.81 -28.92 2.00
N GLY A 28 2.36 -29.53 3.06
CA GLY A 28 3.77 -29.42 3.44
C GLY A 28 4.09 -28.30 4.42
N VAL A 29 3.09 -27.65 5.01
CA VAL A 29 3.25 -26.65 6.07
C VAL A 29 3.12 -27.33 7.43
N LEU A 30 4.23 -27.86 7.94
CA LEU A 30 4.25 -28.74 9.13
C LEU A 30 3.82 -28.02 10.43
N ASP A 31 4.11 -26.73 10.55
CA ASP A 31 3.88 -25.92 11.75
C ASP A 31 2.77 -24.88 11.54
N PHE A 32 1.73 -25.24 10.77
CA PHE A 32 0.61 -24.33 10.53
C PHE A 32 -0.22 -24.21 11.80
N GLU A 33 -0.21 -23.03 12.39
CA GLU A 33 -0.98 -22.64 13.57
C GLU A 33 -1.57 -21.26 13.35
N ILE A 34 -2.80 -21.02 13.84
CA ILE A 34 -3.39 -19.69 13.75
C ILE A 34 -2.71 -18.75 14.74
N LYS A 35 -2.17 -17.67 14.21
CA LYS A 35 -1.43 -16.63 14.92
C LYS A 35 -2.16 -15.29 14.83
N ALA A 36 -1.90 -14.41 15.77
CA ALA A 36 -2.45 -13.06 15.80
C ALA A 36 -1.37 -12.05 16.16
N PHE A 37 -1.62 -10.77 15.88
CA PHE A 37 -0.83 -9.70 16.46
C PHE A 37 -1.39 -9.32 17.83
N ASN A 38 -0.50 -9.19 18.83
CA ASN A 38 -0.84 -8.53 20.09
C ASN A 38 -0.79 -6.99 19.91
N GLU A 39 -1.16 -6.25 20.95
CA GLU A 39 -1.15 -4.77 20.96
C GLU A 39 0.24 -4.18 20.68
N GLN A 40 1.32 -4.90 20.99
CA GLN A 40 2.70 -4.51 20.73
C GLN A 40 3.17 -4.85 19.30
N GLY A 41 2.31 -5.47 18.48
CA GLY A 41 2.61 -5.89 17.12
C GLY A 41 3.48 -7.15 17.03
N GLN A 42 3.56 -7.94 18.11
CA GLN A 42 4.25 -9.24 18.13
C GLN A 42 3.30 -10.34 17.67
N ILE A 43 3.83 -11.32 16.95
CA ILE A 43 3.07 -12.51 16.53
C ILE A 43 3.00 -13.47 17.72
N ILE A 44 1.79 -13.76 18.15
CA ILE A 44 1.45 -14.71 19.22
C ILE A 44 0.45 -15.74 18.70
N LYS A 45 0.21 -16.81 19.45
CA LYS A 45 -0.90 -17.72 19.19
C LYS A 45 -2.22 -16.96 19.27
N SER A 46 -3.13 -17.21 18.32
CA SER A 46 -4.44 -16.55 18.33
C SER A 46 -5.30 -17.07 19.48
N GLU A 47 -6.07 -16.15 20.06
CA GLU A 47 -7.17 -16.52 20.96
C GLU A 47 -8.31 -17.16 20.16
N THR A 48 -9.19 -17.89 20.86
CA THR A 48 -10.37 -18.50 20.25
C THR A 48 -11.37 -17.44 19.79
N LYS A 49 -11.75 -17.52 18.50
CA LYS A 49 -12.73 -16.64 17.84
C LYS A 49 -13.73 -17.47 17.05
N GLN A 50 -14.88 -16.89 16.73
CA GLN A 50 -15.88 -17.53 15.88
C GLN A 50 -15.40 -17.76 14.45
N GLU A 51 -14.57 -16.84 13.94
CA GLU A 51 -13.98 -16.92 12.60
C GLU A 51 -12.60 -16.27 12.54
N TYR A 52 -11.80 -16.76 11.59
CA TYR A 52 -10.43 -16.34 11.34
C TYR A 52 -10.22 -16.07 9.85
N PHE A 53 -9.21 -15.26 9.55
CA PHE A 53 -8.74 -14.99 8.18
C PHE A 53 -7.23 -15.23 8.09
N PRO A 54 -6.79 -16.49 8.21
CA PRO A 54 -5.37 -16.82 8.21
C PRO A 54 -4.76 -16.71 6.82
N VAL A 55 -3.50 -16.33 6.75
CA VAL A 55 -2.70 -16.49 5.54
C VAL A 55 -2.46 -17.99 5.31
N TYR A 56 -3.09 -18.56 4.29
CA TYR A 56 -2.96 -19.98 3.95
C TYR A 56 -1.89 -20.24 2.90
N TYR A 57 -1.86 -19.44 1.84
CA TYR A 57 -0.79 -19.41 0.84
C TYR A 57 -0.17 -18.03 0.74
N ILE A 58 1.14 -17.99 0.50
CA ILE A 58 1.87 -16.74 0.30
C ILE A 58 3.05 -16.94 -0.66
N GLU A 59 3.19 -16.00 -1.61
CA GLU A 59 4.32 -15.93 -2.53
C GLU A 59 4.93 -14.51 -2.53
N PRO A 60 6.26 -14.36 -2.57
CA PRO A 60 7.27 -15.43 -2.50
C PRO A 60 7.31 -16.08 -1.10
N TYR A 61 7.36 -17.41 -1.08
CA TYR A 61 7.22 -18.21 0.16
C TYR A 61 8.37 -17.98 1.14
N LYS A 62 9.62 -18.05 0.67
CA LYS A 62 10.82 -18.04 1.53
C LYS A 62 10.90 -16.80 2.42
N GLU A 63 10.61 -15.65 1.84
CA GLU A 63 10.68 -14.35 2.49
C GLU A 63 9.51 -14.07 3.43
N ASN A 64 8.38 -14.75 3.20
CA ASN A 64 7.11 -14.44 3.86
C ASN A 64 6.53 -15.58 4.69
N LYS A 65 7.21 -16.74 4.80
CA LYS A 65 6.70 -17.93 5.50
C LYS A 65 6.27 -17.68 6.95
N ILE A 66 6.87 -16.70 7.62
CA ILE A 66 6.51 -16.32 9.00
C ILE A 66 5.05 -15.85 9.11
N LEU A 67 4.47 -15.36 8.00
CA LEU A 67 3.10 -14.89 7.94
C LEU A 67 2.07 -16.02 7.77
N LEU A 68 2.49 -17.25 7.48
CA LEU A 68 1.56 -18.38 7.39
C LEU A 68 0.85 -18.59 8.73
N GLY A 69 -0.45 -18.80 8.66
CA GLY A 69 -1.34 -18.90 9.82
C GLY A 69 -1.69 -17.57 10.47
N LEU A 70 -1.09 -16.44 10.07
CA LEU A 70 -1.40 -15.14 10.65
C LEU A 70 -2.81 -14.70 10.27
N ASP A 71 -3.67 -14.55 11.28
CA ASP A 71 -5.02 -14.01 11.15
C ASP A 71 -4.96 -12.52 10.80
N MET A 72 -5.29 -12.19 9.56
CA MET A 72 -5.27 -10.81 9.05
C MET A 72 -6.29 -9.92 9.73
N SER A 73 -7.36 -10.48 10.29
CA SER A 73 -8.38 -9.73 11.06
C SER A 73 -7.89 -9.29 12.44
N SER A 74 -6.76 -9.82 12.91
CA SER A 74 -6.19 -9.46 14.22
C SER A 74 -5.61 -8.04 14.27
N ASN A 75 -5.44 -7.39 13.12
CA ASN A 75 -4.94 -6.02 13.04
C ASN A 75 -6.05 -5.08 12.54
N PRO A 76 -6.42 -4.02 13.27
CA PRO A 76 -7.58 -3.16 12.95
C PRO A 76 -7.44 -2.44 11.60
N VAL A 77 -6.24 -2.05 11.20
CA VAL A 77 -6.01 -1.37 9.90
C VAL A 77 -6.27 -2.33 8.73
N ARG A 78 -5.91 -3.61 8.90
CA ARG A 78 -6.19 -4.63 7.89
C ARG A 78 -7.64 -5.04 7.89
N TRP A 79 -8.21 -5.23 9.08
CA TRP A 79 -9.61 -5.59 9.24
C TRP A 79 -10.52 -4.57 8.57
N GLN A 80 -10.30 -3.27 8.78
CA GLN A 80 -11.08 -2.21 8.12
C GLN A 80 -11.04 -2.31 6.59
N ALA A 81 -9.88 -2.60 6.01
CA ALA A 81 -9.77 -2.77 4.56
C ALA A 81 -10.46 -4.05 4.08
N MET A 82 -10.40 -5.14 4.85
CA MET A 82 -11.10 -6.40 4.55
C MET A 82 -12.63 -6.20 4.59
N GLU A 83 -13.15 -5.52 5.61
CA GLU A 83 -14.58 -5.18 5.70
C GLU A 83 -15.01 -4.32 4.52
N ASN A 84 -14.26 -3.25 4.21
CA ASN A 84 -14.56 -2.40 3.07
C ASN A 84 -14.59 -3.18 1.75
N ALA A 85 -13.66 -4.10 1.56
CA ALA A 85 -13.62 -4.96 0.38
C ALA A 85 -14.83 -5.92 0.34
N ALA A 86 -15.11 -6.62 1.45
CA ALA A 86 -16.23 -7.55 1.55
C ALA A 86 -17.58 -6.85 1.31
N ASP A 87 -17.75 -5.65 1.83
CA ASP A 87 -19.00 -4.89 1.75
C ASP A 87 -19.24 -4.26 0.38
N SER A 88 -18.18 -3.75 -0.24
CA SER A 88 -18.28 -3.13 -1.57
C SER A 88 -18.28 -4.13 -2.72
N GLY A 89 -17.65 -5.30 -2.54
CA GLY A 89 -17.36 -6.24 -3.62
C GLY A 89 -16.17 -5.81 -4.49
N LEU A 90 -15.48 -4.73 -4.12
CA LEU A 90 -14.34 -4.17 -4.85
C LEU A 90 -13.05 -4.34 -4.04
N PRO A 91 -11.87 -4.31 -4.68
CA PRO A 91 -10.61 -4.28 -3.95
C PRO A 91 -10.53 -3.07 -3.01
N ALA A 92 -10.02 -3.28 -1.78
CA ALA A 92 -9.80 -2.20 -0.82
C ALA A 92 -8.38 -2.25 -0.23
N ALA A 93 -7.72 -1.09 -0.20
CA ALA A 93 -6.38 -0.94 0.33
C ALA A 93 -6.37 -0.52 1.80
N THR A 94 -5.38 -1.00 2.55
CA THR A 94 -5.11 -0.52 3.89
C THR A 94 -4.58 0.92 3.87
N ALA A 95 -4.72 1.64 4.97
CA ALA A 95 -3.83 2.74 5.28
C ALA A 95 -2.37 2.25 5.26
N LYS A 96 -1.44 3.19 5.33
CA LYS A 96 -0.01 2.92 5.41
C LYS A 96 0.31 1.98 6.59
N ILE A 97 0.98 0.86 6.30
CA ILE A 97 1.42 -0.11 7.31
C ILE A 97 2.94 -0.11 7.41
N ASN A 98 3.45 -0.31 8.62
CA ASN A 98 4.89 -0.51 8.84
C ASN A 98 5.25 -1.98 8.57
N LEU A 99 6.05 -2.24 7.56
CA LEU A 99 6.37 -3.60 7.12
C LEU A 99 7.16 -4.38 8.16
N ALA A 100 8.08 -3.74 8.87
CA ALA A 100 8.88 -4.42 9.90
C ALA A 100 8.05 -4.78 11.13
N ARG A 101 7.14 -3.90 11.56
CA ARG A 101 6.30 -4.08 12.75
C ARG A 101 5.08 -4.93 12.46
N ASP A 102 4.44 -4.67 11.31
CA ASP A 102 3.09 -5.19 11.05
C ASP A 102 3.09 -6.46 10.19
N SER A 103 4.24 -6.93 9.72
CA SER A 103 4.30 -8.13 8.89
C SER A 103 5.28 -9.20 9.37
N GLY A 104 6.02 -8.95 10.48
CA GLY A 104 7.08 -9.86 10.92
C GLY A 104 8.19 -10.05 9.89
N SER A 105 8.13 -9.30 8.79
CA SER A 105 9.05 -9.38 7.67
C SER A 105 10.37 -8.68 8.01
N LEU A 106 11.47 -9.19 7.47
CA LEU A 106 12.77 -8.50 7.47
C LEU A 106 12.76 -7.22 6.61
N GLN A 107 11.68 -7.00 5.87
CA GLN A 107 11.52 -5.83 5.00
C GLN A 107 11.23 -4.59 5.85
N ARG A 108 12.07 -3.57 5.71
CA ARG A 108 11.92 -2.28 6.40
C ARG A 108 11.12 -1.30 5.54
N GLY A 109 10.48 -0.32 6.20
CA GLY A 109 9.75 0.77 5.55
C GLY A 109 8.24 0.60 5.63
N PHE A 110 7.55 1.35 4.79
CA PHE A 110 6.09 1.40 4.77
C PHE A 110 5.53 0.77 3.48
N GLY A 111 4.40 0.12 3.60
CA GLY A 111 3.67 -0.46 2.48
C GLY A 111 2.17 -0.29 2.63
N SER A 112 1.43 -0.82 1.68
CA SER A 112 -0.02 -0.96 1.73
C SER A 112 -0.39 -2.36 1.25
N ARG A 113 -1.47 -2.90 1.80
CA ARG A 113 -2.01 -4.20 1.41
C ARG A 113 -3.39 -3.98 0.79
N VAL A 114 -3.59 -4.52 -0.39
CA VAL A 114 -4.90 -4.55 -1.05
C VAL A 114 -5.53 -5.90 -0.80
N PHE A 115 -6.80 -5.92 -0.42
CA PHE A 115 -7.62 -7.12 -0.30
C PHE A 115 -8.66 -7.13 -1.40
N MET A 116 -8.75 -8.24 -2.14
CA MET A 116 -9.78 -8.51 -3.14
C MET A 116 -10.68 -9.62 -2.61
N PRO A 117 -11.98 -9.36 -2.38
CA PRO A 117 -12.87 -10.36 -1.83
C PRO A 117 -13.19 -11.44 -2.86
N ILE A 118 -13.28 -12.68 -2.40
CA ILE A 118 -13.65 -13.85 -3.19
C ILE A 118 -14.94 -14.42 -2.62
N TYR A 119 -15.93 -14.59 -3.47
CA TYR A 119 -17.26 -15.09 -3.11
C TYR A 119 -17.52 -16.47 -3.68
N ARG A 120 -18.50 -17.18 -3.13
CA ARG A 120 -18.99 -18.44 -3.67
C ARG A 120 -19.47 -18.24 -5.10
N LYS A 121 -19.24 -19.24 -5.95
CA LYS A 121 -19.71 -19.21 -7.33
C LYS A 121 -21.23 -19.43 -7.40
N ALA A 122 -21.84 -18.83 -8.42
CA ALA A 122 -23.27 -19.00 -8.75
C ALA A 122 -24.26 -18.63 -7.62
N VAL A 123 -23.87 -17.69 -6.77
CA VAL A 123 -24.77 -17.11 -5.73
C VAL A 123 -24.92 -15.61 -5.94
N ALA A 124 -26.03 -15.05 -5.43
CA ALA A 124 -26.23 -13.61 -5.48
C ALA A 124 -25.27 -12.88 -4.53
N ILE A 125 -24.73 -11.75 -4.98
CA ILE A 125 -23.85 -10.83 -4.23
C ILE A 125 -24.28 -9.36 -4.48
N SER A 126 -25.56 -9.14 -4.71
CA SER A 126 -26.11 -7.86 -5.17
C SER A 126 -26.10 -6.80 -4.06
N ASN A 127 -26.21 -7.20 -2.81
CA ASN A 127 -26.20 -6.34 -1.65
C ASN A 127 -25.12 -6.74 -0.64
N GLN A 128 -24.89 -5.92 0.38
CA GLN A 128 -23.87 -6.12 1.39
C GLN A 128 -24.06 -7.40 2.19
N GLU A 129 -25.31 -7.73 2.56
CA GLU A 129 -25.62 -8.93 3.34
C GLU A 129 -25.32 -10.20 2.54
N GLU A 130 -25.74 -10.27 1.28
CA GLU A 130 -25.41 -11.36 0.38
C GLU A 130 -23.90 -11.54 0.21
N ARG A 131 -23.16 -10.43 0.04
CA ARG A 131 -21.69 -10.46 -0.03
C ARG A 131 -21.07 -11.02 1.23
N ARG A 132 -21.44 -10.53 2.41
CA ARG A 132 -20.92 -11.04 3.70
C ARG A 132 -21.21 -12.53 3.90
N ASN A 133 -22.44 -12.97 3.58
CA ASN A 133 -22.85 -14.37 3.73
C ASN A 133 -22.13 -15.31 2.76
N ASN A 134 -21.77 -14.82 1.58
CA ASN A 134 -21.15 -15.62 0.52
C ASN A 134 -19.63 -15.43 0.41
N LEU A 135 -19.01 -14.66 1.33
CA LEU A 135 -17.56 -14.46 1.36
C LEU A 135 -16.84 -15.77 1.67
N VAL A 136 -15.90 -16.16 0.80
CA VAL A 136 -15.03 -17.34 0.97
C VAL A 136 -13.68 -16.93 1.56
N GLY A 137 -13.22 -15.72 1.27
CA GLY A 137 -11.93 -15.21 1.72
C GLY A 137 -11.44 -14.08 0.83
N PHE A 138 -10.14 -13.84 0.86
CA PHE A 138 -9.50 -12.75 0.13
C PHE A 138 -8.25 -13.22 -0.59
N VAL A 139 -8.04 -12.72 -1.81
CA VAL A 139 -6.70 -12.62 -2.37
C VAL A 139 -6.12 -11.28 -1.93
N SER A 140 -4.91 -11.27 -1.42
CA SER A 140 -4.27 -10.02 -1.01
C SER A 140 -2.93 -9.79 -1.70
N LEU A 141 -2.61 -8.53 -1.92
CA LEU A 141 -1.39 -8.06 -2.53
C LEU A 141 -0.72 -7.05 -1.60
N LEU A 142 0.51 -7.33 -1.19
CA LEU A 142 1.34 -6.41 -0.42
C LEU A 142 2.34 -5.73 -1.35
N PHE A 143 2.40 -4.42 -1.31
CA PHE A 143 3.34 -3.64 -2.12
C PHE A 143 3.90 -2.44 -1.36
N ARG A 144 5.01 -1.91 -1.87
CA ARG A 144 5.62 -0.69 -1.38
C ARG A 144 5.58 0.37 -2.49
N ALA A 145 4.92 1.49 -2.21
CA ALA A 145 4.78 2.57 -3.20
C ALA A 145 6.15 3.13 -3.66
N SER A 146 7.15 3.19 -2.76
CA SER A 146 8.51 3.59 -3.12
C SER A 146 9.10 2.74 -4.22
N ASP A 147 8.99 1.41 -4.11
CA ASP A 147 9.63 0.47 -5.04
C ASP A 147 9.04 0.61 -6.45
N THR A 148 7.70 0.74 -6.52
CA THR A 148 6.99 0.94 -7.79
C THR A 148 7.39 2.26 -8.45
N ILE A 149 7.43 3.36 -7.69
CA ILE A 149 7.78 4.68 -8.21
C ILE A 149 9.27 4.71 -8.60
N ASP A 150 10.17 4.26 -7.73
CA ASP A 150 11.62 4.27 -7.99
C ASP A 150 12.00 3.45 -9.22
N LEU A 151 11.38 2.27 -9.38
CA LEU A 151 11.63 1.45 -10.57
C LEU A 151 11.25 2.18 -11.86
N ARG A 152 10.11 2.83 -11.89
CA ARG A 152 9.64 3.59 -13.06
C ARG A 152 10.51 4.83 -13.31
N LEU A 153 10.91 5.52 -12.26
CA LEU A 153 11.75 6.72 -12.38
C LEU A 153 13.18 6.40 -12.84
N LYS A 154 13.70 5.19 -12.54
CA LYS A 154 15.05 4.79 -13.00
C LYS A 154 15.21 4.83 -14.51
N THR A 155 14.14 4.56 -15.25
CA THR A 155 14.14 4.56 -16.73
C THR A 155 13.98 5.94 -17.34
N LEU A 156 13.59 6.95 -16.56
CA LEU A 156 13.38 8.31 -17.01
C LEU A 156 14.62 9.18 -16.81
N SER A 157 14.82 10.16 -17.67
CA SER A 157 15.86 11.17 -17.49
C SER A 157 15.59 12.01 -16.25
N ALA A 158 16.65 12.38 -15.53
CA ALA A 158 16.54 13.27 -14.38
C ALA A 158 16.25 14.71 -14.85
N ILE A 159 15.03 15.18 -14.64
CA ILE A 159 14.55 16.50 -15.11
C ILE A 159 14.47 17.56 -14.01
N GLY A 160 14.87 17.23 -12.78
CA GLY A 160 14.87 18.20 -11.69
C GLY A 160 13.49 18.32 -11.00
N ILE A 161 12.79 17.22 -10.77
CA ILE A 161 11.46 17.22 -10.10
C ILE A 161 11.53 16.35 -8.86
N ASP A 162 11.04 16.92 -7.73
CA ASP A 162 10.73 16.19 -6.50
C ASP A 162 9.32 15.63 -6.60
N ILE A 163 9.12 14.39 -6.16
CA ILE A 163 7.82 13.72 -6.21
C ILE A 163 7.38 13.32 -4.82
N TYR A 164 6.17 13.72 -4.45
CA TYR A 164 5.52 13.35 -3.19
C TYR A 164 4.27 12.51 -3.48
N LEU A 165 4.02 11.54 -2.64
CA LEU A 165 2.78 10.76 -2.64
C LEU A 165 2.10 10.89 -1.28
N PHE A 166 0.85 11.31 -1.29
CA PHE A 166 0.03 11.50 -0.10
C PHE A 166 -1.22 10.62 -0.15
N ASP A 167 -1.63 10.12 1.01
CA ASP A 167 -2.96 9.54 1.24
C ASP A 167 -3.88 10.62 1.83
N LYS A 168 -4.95 10.92 1.12
CA LYS A 168 -5.96 11.93 1.49
C LYS A 168 -7.26 11.31 2.00
N THR A 169 -7.29 10.01 2.23
CA THR A 169 -8.52 9.28 2.55
C THR A 169 -9.18 9.77 3.84
N SER A 170 -8.40 10.17 4.84
CA SER A 170 -8.90 10.69 6.12
C SER A 170 -9.51 12.10 6.05
N GLY A 171 -9.36 12.81 4.97
CA GLY A 171 -9.99 14.12 4.68
C GLY A 171 -9.37 15.32 5.38
N LEU A 172 -9.01 15.22 6.65
CA LEU A 172 -8.53 16.35 7.46
C LEU A 172 -7.00 16.52 7.41
N ASN A 173 -6.26 15.42 7.38
CA ASN A 173 -4.81 15.41 7.29
C ASN A 173 -4.37 14.42 6.21
N SER A 174 -3.61 14.92 5.23
CA SER A 174 -2.95 14.04 4.28
C SER A 174 -1.74 13.37 4.93
N GLU A 175 -1.63 12.06 4.79
CA GLU A 175 -0.46 11.32 5.26
C GLU A 175 0.53 11.15 4.11
N ARG A 176 1.80 11.57 4.30
CA ARG A 176 2.84 11.32 3.30
C ARG A 176 3.20 9.83 3.28
N ILE A 177 2.92 9.19 2.15
CA ILE A 177 3.26 7.79 1.90
C ILE A 177 4.71 7.66 1.45
N TYR A 178 5.14 8.57 0.55
CA TYR A 178 6.45 8.48 -0.09
C TYR A 178 6.95 9.86 -0.53
N PHE A 179 8.27 10.00 -0.55
CA PHE A 179 8.99 11.15 -1.11
C PHE A 179 10.19 10.67 -1.94
N HIS A 180 10.24 11.11 -3.19
CA HIS A 180 11.37 10.92 -4.09
C HIS A 180 12.03 12.26 -4.36
N PRO A 181 13.22 12.55 -3.78
CA PRO A 181 13.97 13.74 -4.13
C PRO A 181 14.48 13.64 -5.56
N SER A 182 14.49 14.75 -6.26
CA SER A 182 15.07 14.81 -7.59
C SER A 182 16.51 14.30 -7.61
N ARG A 183 16.85 13.43 -8.54
CA ARG A 183 18.21 12.91 -8.72
C ARG A 183 19.23 13.98 -9.13
N THR A 184 18.77 15.19 -9.45
CA THR A 184 19.64 16.34 -9.72
C THR A 184 19.99 17.15 -8.47
N ARG A 185 19.40 16.81 -7.31
CA ARG A 185 19.73 17.45 -6.04
C ARG A 185 21.10 16.98 -5.55
N GLN A 186 21.91 17.92 -5.09
CA GLN A 186 23.19 17.65 -4.41
C GLN A 186 23.04 17.63 -2.89
N GLU A 187 21.97 18.21 -2.36
CA GLU A 187 21.70 18.31 -0.93
C GLU A 187 20.57 17.38 -0.50
N ASN A 188 20.70 16.80 0.69
CA ASN A 188 19.63 16.11 1.34
C ASN A 188 18.63 17.13 1.88
N ILE A 189 17.38 17.07 1.40
CA ILE A 189 16.30 17.92 1.88
C ILE A 189 15.35 17.13 2.78
N ARG A 190 14.78 17.79 3.78
CA ARG A 190 13.66 17.18 4.49
C ARG A 190 12.44 17.13 3.57
N PRO A 191 11.68 16.04 3.59
CA PRO A 191 10.41 16.01 2.90
C PRO A 191 9.44 17.06 3.49
N LEU A 192 8.73 17.78 2.62
CA LEU A 192 7.73 18.77 3.02
C LEU A 192 6.37 18.10 3.27
N GLU A 193 5.56 18.74 4.10
CA GLU A 193 4.16 18.37 4.28
C GLU A 193 3.28 18.98 3.17
N GLU A 194 2.07 18.47 2.96
CA GLU A 194 1.22 18.93 1.85
C GLU A 194 0.89 20.42 1.92
N ALA A 195 0.70 20.97 3.13
CA ALA A 195 0.45 22.40 3.33
C ALA A 195 1.63 23.26 2.86
N GLU A 196 2.86 22.83 3.16
CA GLU A 196 4.08 23.56 2.75
C GLU A 196 4.28 23.51 1.22
N LEU A 197 3.74 22.49 0.53
CA LEU A 197 3.83 22.37 -0.92
C LEU A 197 2.84 23.27 -1.66
N LYS A 198 1.74 23.66 -1.00
CA LYS A 198 0.70 24.53 -1.57
C LYS A 198 0.99 26.01 -1.40
N ASP A 199 1.90 26.36 -0.50
CA ASP A 199 2.21 27.75 -0.15
C ASP A 199 3.13 28.41 -1.19
N GLY A 200 2.52 29.03 -2.21
CA GLY A 200 3.18 29.86 -3.24
C GLY A 200 4.18 29.13 -4.14
N ARG A 201 4.25 27.82 -4.12
CA ARG A 201 5.20 27.03 -4.93
C ARG A 201 4.58 26.57 -6.24
N LEU A 202 5.37 26.59 -7.30
CA LEU A 202 4.99 25.92 -8.54
C LEU A 202 4.91 24.42 -8.26
N SER A 203 3.73 23.85 -8.45
CA SER A 203 3.48 22.41 -8.24
C SER A 203 2.46 21.90 -9.24
N TRP A 204 2.61 20.63 -9.60
CA TRP A 204 1.60 19.88 -10.34
C TRP A 204 1.03 18.81 -9.44
N VAL A 205 -0.29 18.73 -9.37
CA VAL A 205 -1.02 17.81 -8.47
C VAL A 205 -1.98 16.96 -9.28
N LYS A 206 -1.99 15.65 -8.99
CA LYS A 206 -2.96 14.71 -9.56
C LYS A 206 -3.50 13.80 -8.47
N ASP A 207 -4.80 13.86 -8.25
CA ASP A 207 -5.52 12.94 -7.39
C ASP A 207 -5.96 11.71 -8.18
N PHE A 208 -5.96 10.55 -7.54
CA PHE A 208 -6.40 9.28 -8.11
C PHE A 208 -6.89 8.33 -7.02
N ASP A 209 -7.72 7.37 -7.42
CA ASP A 209 -8.17 6.29 -6.54
C ASP A 209 -7.17 5.12 -6.58
N MET A 210 -6.84 4.61 -5.38
CA MET A 210 -6.01 3.44 -5.20
C MET A 210 -6.75 2.42 -4.33
N ALA A 211 -7.53 1.57 -4.97
CA ALA A 211 -8.33 0.54 -4.30
C ALA A 211 -9.15 1.13 -3.13
N GLY A 212 -9.99 2.11 -3.43
CA GLY A 212 -10.88 2.79 -2.47
C GLY A 212 -10.20 3.84 -1.58
N ARG A 213 -8.88 4.07 -1.74
CA ARG A 213 -8.18 5.17 -1.06
C ARG A 213 -7.90 6.32 -2.01
N LYS A 214 -8.07 7.53 -1.53
CA LYS A 214 -7.79 8.75 -2.31
C LYS A 214 -6.32 9.12 -2.14
N TRP A 215 -5.54 8.92 -3.19
CA TRP A 215 -4.14 9.29 -3.22
C TRP A 215 -3.89 10.51 -4.08
N SER A 216 -2.84 11.25 -3.75
CA SER A 216 -2.41 12.43 -4.49
C SER A 216 -0.93 12.37 -4.78
N ILE A 217 -0.56 12.49 -6.03
CA ILE A 217 0.83 12.71 -6.44
C ILE A 217 1.06 14.20 -6.62
N VAL A 218 2.13 14.72 -6.00
CA VAL A 218 2.54 16.12 -6.11
C VAL A 218 3.95 16.19 -6.65
N CYS A 219 4.12 16.89 -7.76
CA CYS A 219 5.41 17.12 -8.39
C CYS A 219 5.83 18.57 -8.20
N VAL A 220 7.04 18.80 -7.67
CA VAL A 220 7.58 20.14 -7.40
C VAL A 220 8.92 20.29 -8.09
N PRO A 221 9.15 21.39 -8.87
CA PRO A 221 10.43 21.64 -9.46
C PRO A 221 11.54 21.84 -8.41
N ALA A 222 12.64 21.13 -8.57
CA ALA A 222 13.88 21.38 -7.84
C ALA A 222 14.68 22.52 -8.52
N PRO A 223 15.64 23.16 -7.86
CA PRO A 223 16.42 24.26 -8.45
C PRO A 223 17.01 23.96 -9.84
N ALA A 224 17.49 22.74 -10.04
CA ALA A 224 18.04 22.30 -11.34
C ALA A 224 17.01 22.28 -12.48
N PHE A 225 15.72 22.18 -12.20
CA PHE A 225 14.66 22.29 -13.19
C PHE A 225 14.68 23.67 -13.84
N PHE A 226 14.72 24.71 -13.03
CA PHE A 226 14.73 26.08 -13.53
C PHE A 226 16.00 26.41 -14.30
N SER A 227 17.18 26.01 -13.84
CA SER A 227 18.44 26.25 -14.56
C SER A 227 18.49 25.55 -15.92
N ARG A 228 17.76 24.42 -16.08
CA ARG A 228 17.70 23.70 -17.37
C ARG A 228 16.69 24.30 -18.35
N TYR A 229 15.54 24.78 -17.87
CA TYR A 229 14.42 25.20 -18.71
C TYR A 229 14.24 26.72 -18.77
N TYR A 230 14.71 27.46 -17.77
CA TYR A 230 14.72 28.91 -17.78
C TYR A 230 16.09 29.43 -18.21
N LYS A 231 16.19 29.82 -19.48
CA LYS A 231 17.36 30.55 -19.97
C LYS A 231 17.16 32.02 -19.57
N THR A 232 17.79 32.49 -18.50
CA THR A 232 17.67 33.85 -17.94
C THR A 232 18.03 34.96 -18.91
N TRP A 233 18.70 34.65 -20.05
CA TRP A 233 19.09 35.59 -21.07
C TRP A 233 18.02 35.86 -22.15
N GLN A 234 17.01 34.99 -22.30
CA GLN A 234 15.95 35.14 -23.32
C GLN A 234 15.15 36.47 -23.15
N PRO A 235 14.71 36.90 -21.93
CA PRO A 235 14.08 38.20 -21.76
C PRO A 235 14.93 39.37 -22.21
N TRP A 236 16.23 39.28 -21.98
CA TRP A 236 17.19 40.36 -22.35
C TRP A 236 17.39 40.49 -23.86
N ILE A 237 17.32 39.37 -24.59
CA ILE A 237 17.35 39.43 -26.07
C ILE A 237 16.08 40.09 -26.59
N VAL A 238 14.93 39.74 -26.06
CA VAL A 238 13.64 40.34 -26.46
C VAL A 238 13.64 41.85 -26.15
N LEU A 239 14.14 42.21 -24.97
CA LEU A 239 14.27 43.61 -24.62
C LEU A 239 15.22 44.37 -25.54
N ALA A 240 16.39 43.83 -25.86
CA ALA A 240 17.35 44.41 -26.74
C ALA A 240 16.85 44.51 -28.21
N ALA A 241 16.12 43.55 -28.68
CA ALA A 241 15.52 43.54 -30.02
C ALA A 241 14.28 44.45 -30.14
N GLY A 242 13.63 44.76 -29.01
CA GLY A 242 12.47 45.66 -28.97
C GLY A 242 12.87 47.15 -28.79
N LEU A 243 14.15 47.46 -28.54
CA LEU A 243 14.67 48.82 -28.36
C LEU A 243 15.49 49.29 -29.60
N SER A 244 15.59 48.48 -30.63
CA SER A 244 16.19 48.79 -31.94
C SER A 244 15.08 49.02 -32.97
#